data_9037103dca1975db8cf5d6a0e24449fb
#
_entry.id   9037103dca1975db8cf5d6a0e24449fb
#
_cell.length_a   1.000
_cell.length_b   1.000
_cell.length_c   1.000
_cell.angle_alpha   90.00
_cell.angle_beta   90.00
_cell.angle_gamma   90.00
#
_symmetry.space_group_name_H-M   'P 1'
#
loop_
_entity.id
_entity.type
_entity.pdbx_description
1 polymer ?
#
loop_
_entity_poly.entity_id
_entity_poly.type
_entity_poly.pdbx_seq_one_letter_code
_entity_poly.pdbx_strand_id
1 'polypeptide(L)'
;MAEPEAAGAVPATDPERRAFMTRLFGAGALALAASAVAPPARAAGPEHAPFIVRAQDMRARALAAGDQGFGAVVVKDGRVVGDGPSRVVTATDPTAHAEIEAIRDAARKLGSSNLAGCILYSTFRPCRMCEAAAYWAGVQRFYHGADGQDGGAPRLGC
;
A
#
# COMPACT_ATOMS: atom_id res chain seq x y z
N MET A 1 32.27 37.39 -23.93
CA MET A 1 32.20 36.08 -24.59
C MET A 1 33.40 35.28 -24.07
N ALA A 2 33.16 34.34 -23.16
CA ALA A 2 34.16 33.42 -22.62
C ALA A 2 33.88 32.04 -23.24
N GLU A 3 34.91 31.47 -23.88
CA GLU A 3 34.86 30.15 -24.49
C GLU A 3 34.83 29.05 -23.42
N PRO A 4 34.13 27.93 -23.64
CA PRO A 4 34.15 26.81 -22.71
C PRO A 4 35.43 25.99 -22.84
N GLU A 5 36.13 25.84 -21.74
CA GLU A 5 37.33 25.03 -21.57
C GLU A 5 37.03 23.55 -21.84
N ALA A 6 37.78 22.94 -22.73
CA ALA A 6 37.64 21.57 -23.17
C ALA A 6 38.02 20.61 -22.02
N ALA A 7 37.10 19.78 -21.58
CA ALA A 7 37.35 18.69 -20.65
C ALA A 7 38.34 17.68 -21.25
N GLY A 8 39.51 17.56 -20.62
CA GLY A 8 40.58 16.67 -21.02
C GLY A 8 40.15 15.21 -21.05
N ALA A 9 40.36 14.55 -22.20
CA ALA A 9 40.16 13.12 -22.37
C ALA A 9 41.13 12.34 -21.48
N VAL A 10 40.63 11.49 -20.62
CA VAL A 10 41.40 10.57 -19.76
C VAL A 10 42.01 9.46 -20.67
N PRO A 11 43.33 9.25 -20.68
CA PRO A 11 43.94 8.23 -21.54
C PRO A 11 43.55 6.81 -21.12
N ALA A 12 43.22 5.99 -22.13
CA ALA A 12 42.68 4.62 -21.98
C ALA A 12 43.72 3.55 -21.59
N THR A 13 44.92 3.95 -21.13
CA THR A 13 46.06 3.03 -20.89
C THR A 13 46.63 3.14 -19.48
N ASP A 14 45.80 3.03 -18.46
CA ASP A 14 46.29 2.92 -17.10
C ASP A 14 46.44 1.41 -16.73
N PRO A 15 47.68 0.93 -16.53
CA PRO A 15 47.95 -0.49 -16.21
C PRO A 15 47.38 -0.90 -14.83
N GLU A 16 47.17 0.02 -13.91
CA GLU A 16 46.58 -0.28 -12.59
C GLU A 16 45.09 -0.59 -12.70
N ARG A 17 44.37 0.07 -13.63
CA ARG A 17 42.98 -0.24 -13.91
C ARG A 17 42.78 -1.64 -14.51
N ARG A 18 43.72 -2.12 -15.31
CA ARG A 18 43.68 -3.50 -15.85
C ARG A 18 43.92 -4.55 -14.77
N ALA A 19 44.80 -4.30 -13.81
CA ALA A 19 45.09 -5.19 -12.71
C ALA A 19 43.89 -5.31 -11.74
N PHE A 20 43.12 -4.22 -11.55
CA PHE A 20 41.92 -4.23 -10.71
C PHE A 20 40.78 -5.03 -11.33
N MET A 21 40.57 -4.95 -12.64
CA MET A 21 39.54 -5.72 -13.34
C MET A 21 39.84 -7.22 -13.41
N THR A 22 41.10 -7.64 -13.44
CA THR A 22 41.49 -9.06 -13.54
C THR A 22 41.36 -9.77 -12.19
N ARG A 23 41.37 -9.06 -11.05
CA ARG A 23 41.19 -9.66 -9.72
C ARG A 23 39.72 -9.86 -9.32
N LEU A 24 38.76 -9.29 -10.05
CA LEU A 24 37.33 -9.44 -9.80
C LEU A 24 36.68 -10.69 -10.42
N PHE A 25 37.41 -11.43 -11.27
CA PHE A 25 36.91 -12.66 -11.92
C PHE A 25 37.50 -13.95 -11.34
N GLY A 26 38.09 -13.89 -10.15
CA GLY A 26 38.61 -15.05 -9.44
C GLY A 26 37.55 -15.64 -8.51
N ALA A 27 37.03 -16.83 -8.86
CA ALA A 27 36.21 -17.71 -8.02
C ALA A 27 34.90 -17.16 -7.50
N GLY A 28 34.01 -16.75 -8.40
CA GLY A 28 32.57 -16.55 -8.08
C GLY A 28 31.88 -17.91 -8.05
N ALA A 29 31.65 -18.48 -6.86
CA ALA A 29 30.68 -19.53 -6.68
C ALA A 29 29.34 -19.01 -7.20
N LEU A 30 28.75 -19.71 -8.18
CA LEU A 30 27.42 -19.43 -8.72
C LEU A 30 26.41 -19.73 -7.61
N ALA A 31 26.16 -18.75 -6.74
CA ALA A 31 25.05 -18.81 -5.81
C ALA A 31 23.77 -18.72 -6.65
N LEU A 32 23.15 -19.88 -6.88
CA LEU A 32 21.76 -19.95 -7.33
C LEU A 32 20.93 -19.19 -6.31
N ALA A 33 20.63 -17.93 -6.63
CA ALA A 33 19.63 -17.16 -5.91
C ALA A 33 18.31 -17.92 -6.11
N ALA A 34 17.93 -18.72 -5.12
CA ALA A 34 16.60 -19.27 -5.03
C ALA A 34 15.66 -18.08 -5.00
N SER A 35 14.99 -17.79 -6.10
CA SER A 35 13.89 -16.83 -6.14
C SER A 35 12.87 -17.34 -5.14
N ALA A 36 12.84 -16.71 -3.96
CA ALA A 36 11.82 -16.96 -2.97
C ALA A 36 10.49 -16.54 -3.62
N VAL A 37 9.76 -17.50 -4.13
CA VAL A 37 8.37 -17.32 -4.54
C VAL A 37 7.65 -16.85 -3.29
N ALA A 38 7.19 -15.58 -3.30
CA ALA A 38 6.39 -15.07 -2.21
C ALA A 38 5.20 -16.03 -1.99
N PRO A 39 4.92 -16.43 -0.75
CA PRO A 39 3.78 -17.29 -0.49
C PRO A 39 2.51 -16.62 -1.04
N PRO A 40 1.57 -17.38 -1.61
CA PRO A 40 0.32 -16.83 -2.13
C PRO A 40 -0.37 -16.04 -1.01
N ALA A 41 -0.96 -14.89 -1.39
CA ALA A 41 -1.73 -14.08 -0.45
C ALA A 41 -2.78 -14.97 0.22
N ARG A 42 -2.67 -15.12 1.54
CA ARG A 42 -3.56 -16.00 2.30
C ARG A 42 -4.93 -15.34 2.38
N ALA A 43 -5.98 -16.06 1.97
CA ALA A 43 -7.35 -15.63 2.20
C ALA A 43 -7.60 -15.43 3.70
N ALA A 44 -8.41 -14.43 4.04
CA ALA A 44 -8.82 -14.18 5.42
C ALA A 44 -9.58 -15.40 5.97
N GLY A 45 -9.39 -15.67 7.26
CA GLY A 45 -10.18 -16.69 7.95
C GLY A 45 -11.67 -16.30 8.02
N PRO A 46 -12.54 -17.25 8.41
CA PRO A 46 -14.00 -17.02 8.45
C PRO A 46 -14.40 -15.87 9.40
N GLU A 47 -13.58 -15.55 10.39
CA GLU A 47 -13.79 -14.46 11.34
C GLU A 47 -13.75 -13.08 10.67
N HIS A 48 -13.15 -12.96 9.50
CA HIS A 48 -13.08 -11.72 8.71
C HIS A 48 -14.27 -11.52 7.77
N ALA A 49 -15.01 -12.60 7.45
CA ALA A 49 -16.10 -12.58 6.47
C ALA A 49 -17.17 -11.50 6.75
N PRO A 50 -17.64 -11.27 7.98
CA PRO A 50 -18.66 -10.24 8.25
C PRO A 50 -18.18 -8.83 7.88
N PHE A 51 -16.89 -8.54 8.03
CA PHE A 51 -16.32 -7.23 7.75
C PHE A 51 -16.11 -7.01 6.25
N ILE A 52 -15.80 -8.08 5.51
CA ILE A 52 -15.73 -8.08 4.04
C ILE A 52 -17.13 -7.79 3.48
N VAL A 53 -18.17 -8.45 3.99
CA VAL A 53 -19.56 -8.19 3.61
C VAL A 53 -19.92 -6.73 3.93
N ARG A 54 -19.53 -6.20 5.10
CA ARG A 54 -19.79 -4.81 5.45
C ARG A 54 -19.10 -3.82 4.52
N ALA A 55 -17.88 -4.13 4.04
CA ALA A 55 -17.21 -3.31 3.03
C ALA A 55 -17.97 -3.33 1.69
N GLN A 56 -18.57 -4.47 1.30
CA GLN A 56 -19.44 -4.55 0.12
C GLN A 56 -20.72 -3.73 0.28
N ASP A 57 -21.31 -3.66 1.49
CA ASP A 57 -22.44 -2.77 1.78
C ASP A 57 -22.06 -1.30 1.58
N MET A 58 -20.83 -0.90 1.97
CA MET A 58 -20.35 0.46 1.73
C MET A 58 -20.18 0.74 0.24
N ARG A 59 -19.71 -0.24 -0.53
CA ARG A 59 -19.65 -0.16 -1.99
C ARG A 59 -21.06 0.03 -2.59
N ALA A 60 -22.04 -0.74 -2.15
CA ALA A 60 -23.41 -0.61 -2.63
C ALA A 60 -23.99 0.79 -2.30
N ARG A 61 -23.71 1.34 -1.13
CA ARG A 61 -24.10 2.71 -0.76
C ARG A 61 -23.46 3.77 -1.66
N ALA A 62 -22.18 3.64 -1.98
CA ALA A 62 -21.49 4.56 -2.89
C ALA A 62 -22.17 4.57 -4.27
N LEU A 63 -22.43 3.38 -4.84
CA LEU A 63 -23.12 3.24 -6.12
C LEU A 63 -24.54 3.84 -6.09
N ALA A 64 -25.31 3.60 -5.03
CA ALA A 64 -26.64 4.15 -4.85
C ALA A 64 -26.63 5.68 -4.74
N ALA A 65 -25.55 6.27 -4.26
CA ALA A 65 -25.34 7.71 -4.20
C ALA A 65 -24.79 8.32 -5.52
N GLY A 66 -24.56 7.53 -6.56
CA GLY A 66 -23.96 7.99 -7.81
C GLY A 66 -22.44 8.20 -7.74
N ASP A 67 -21.79 7.57 -6.78
CA ASP A 67 -20.34 7.64 -6.60
C ASP A 67 -19.63 6.39 -7.17
N GLN A 68 -18.31 6.37 -7.11
CA GLN A 68 -17.49 5.24 -7.54
C GLN A 68 -17.80 4.01 -6.67
N GLY A 69 -17.87 2.82 -7.29
CA GLY A 69 -18.21 1.56 -6.62
C GLY A 69 -17.09 1.01 -5.75
N PHE A 70 -16.68 1.78 -4.73
CA PHE A 70 -15.71 1.37 -3.72
C PHE A 70 -16.29 1.50 -2.31
N GLY A 71 -15.91 0.58 -1.45
CA GLY A 71 -16.35 0.56 -0.05
C GLY A 71 -15.26 0.03 0.86
N ALA A 72 -15.18 0.56 2.07
CA ALA A 72 -14.25 0.11 3.10
C ALA A 72 -14.86 0.24 4.49
N VAL A 73 -14.31 -0.50 5.45
CA VAL A 73 -14.62 -0.34 6.87
C VAL A 73 -13.35 -0.46 7.72
N VAL A 74 -13.33 0.23 8.85
CA VAL A 74 -12.32 0.06 9.89
C VAL A 74 -12.93 -0.69 11.07
N VAL A 75 -12.23 -1.70 11.55
CA VAL A 75 -12.67 -2.58 12.65
C VAL A 75 -11.68 -2.50 13.79
N LYS A 76 -12.16 -2.40 15.01
CA LYS A 76 -11.40 -2.50 16.25
C LYS A 76 -12.08 -3.48 17.20
N ASP A 77 -11.32 -4.40 17.78
CA ASP A 77 -11.83 -5.38 18.76
C ASP A 77 -13.10 -6.10 18.27
N GLY A 78 -13.11 -6.51 17.00
CA GLY A 78 -14.25 -7.22 16.38
C GLY A 78 -15.48 -6.34 16.10
N ARG A 79 -15.38 -5.01 16.20
CA ARG A 79 -16.48 -4.08 15.96
C ARG A 79 -16.14 -3.09 14.85
N VAL A 80 -17.09 -2.80 13.95
CA VAL A 80 -16.94 -1.75 12.96
C VAL A 80 -16.97 -0.39 13.66
N VAL A 81 -15.88 0.35 13.56
CA VAL A 81 -15.70 1.69 14.12
C VAL A 81 -15.66 2.78 13.05
N GLY A 82 -15.50 2.43 11.78
CA GLY A 82 -15.53 3.37 10.67
C GLY A 82 -16.16 2.77 9.43
N ASP A 83 -17.08 3.51 8.81
CA ASP A 83 -17.73 3.18 7.54
C ASP A 83 -17.23 4.14 6.45
N GLY A 84 -16.88 3.61 5.28
CA GLY A 84 -16.33 4.38 4.16
C GLY A 84 -16.94 3.98 2.82
N PRO A 85 -18.10 4.50 2.43
CA PRO A 85 -18.46 4.52 1.02
C PRO A 85 -17.57 5.55 0.31
N SER A 86 -17.18 5.31 -0.95
CA SER A 86 -16.50 6.30 -1.78
C SER A 86 -17.34 7.57 -1.89
N ARG A 87 -16.68 8.74 -1.87
CA ARG A 87 -17.30 10.06 -2.02
C ARG A 87 -16.56 10.97 -2.99
N VAL A 88 -15.74 10.39 -3.86
CA VAL A 88 -14.93 11.13 -4.82
C VAL A 88 -15.79 12.05 -5.68
N VAL A 89 -16.90 11.54 -6.22
CA VAL A 89 -17.83 12.29 -7.07
C VAL A 89 -18.73 13.18 -6.22
N THR A 90 -19.38 12.61 -5.22
CA THR A 90 -20.41 13.32 -4.43
C THR A 90 -19.84 14.43 -3.54
N ALA A 91 -18.59 14.32 -3.11
CA ALA A 91 -17.90 15.37 -2.36
C ALA A 91 -17.01 16.26 -3.24
N THR A 92 -16.87 15.96 -4.55
CA THR A 92 -15.92 16.64 -5.45
C THR A 92 -14.50 16.66 -4.87
N ASP A 93 -14.11 15.55 -4.23
CA ASP A 93 -12.80 15.39 -3.57
C ASP A 93 -12.09 14.15 -4.13
N PRO A 94 -11.02 14.30 -4.95
CA PRO A 94 -10.29 13.17 -5.52
C PRO A 94 -9.62 12.29 -4.47
N THR A 95 -9.52 12.75 -3.23
CA THR A 95 -8.94 11.98 -2.12
C THR A 95 -9.98 11.23 -1.28
N ALA A 96 -11.28 11.45 -1.49
CA ALA A 96 -12.36 10.84 -0.73
C ALA A 96 -12.61 9.37 -1.14
N HIS A 97 -11.53 8.58 -1.26
CA HIS A 97 -11.60 7.14 -1.47
C HIS A 97 -12.24 6.44 -0.28
N ALA A 98 -12.84 5.29 -0.51
CA ALA A 98 -13.55 4.53 0.51
C ALA A 98 -12.69 4.29 1.76
N GLU A 99 -11.43 3.91 1.59
CA GLU A 99 -10.50 3.67 2.69
C GLU A 99 -10.23 4.94 3.49
N ILE A 100 -10.07 6.08 2.80
CA ILE A 100 -9.85 7.39 3.44
C ILE A 100 -11.08 7.78 4.25
N GLU A 101 -12.28 7.60 3.68
CA GLU A 101 -13.53 7.90 4.38
C GLU A 101 -13.72 7.00 5.62
N ALA A 102 -13.39 5.69 5.51
CA ALA A 102 -13.45 4.77 6.64
C ALA A 102 -12.45 5.17 7.76
N ILE A 103 -11.22 5.56 7.40
CA ILE A 103 -10.21 6.03 8.35
C ILE A 103 -10.66 7.32 9.02
N ARG A 104 -11.18 8.30 8.26
CA ARG A 104 -11.71 9.56 8.79
C ARG A 104 -12.89 9.33 9.73
N ASP A 105 -13.80 8.43 9.37
CA ASP A 105 -14.96 8.12 10.19
C ASP A 105 -14.55 7.42 11.50
N ALA A 106 -13.64 6.44 11.43
CA ALA A 106 -13.09 5.78 12.60
C ALA A 106 -12.39 6.77 13.53
N ALA A 107 -11.55 7.67 12.99
CA ALA A 107 -10.85 8.68 13.78
C ALA A 107 -11.82 9.61 14.51
N ARG A 108 -12.90 10.06 13.84
CA ARG A 108 -13.95 10.88 14.47
C ARG A 108 -14.68 10.13 15.59
N LYS A 109 -15.12 8.89 15.34
CA LYS A 109 -15.86 8.07 16.30
C LYS A 109 -15.03 7.68 17.52
N LEU A 110 -13.72 7.44 17.32
CA LEU A 110 -12.79 7.10 18.40
C LEU A 110 -12.19 8.33 19.10
N GLY A 111 -12.39 9.54 18.57
CA GLY A 111 -11.79 10.77 19.08
C GLY A 111 -10.25 10.77 19.00
N SER A 112 -9.67 10.02 18.06
CA SER A 112 -8.22 9.82 17.93
C SER A 112 -7.81 9.63 16.49
N SER A 113 -6.73 10.28 16.07
CA SER A 113 -6.05 9.99 14.79
C SER A 113 -5.20 8.73 14.84
N ASN A 114 -4.90 8.19 16.02
CA ASN A 114 -4.18 6.95 16.20
C ASN A 114 -5.17 5.78 16.22
N LEU A 115 -5.15 4.98 15.14
CA LEU A 115 -5.99 3.79 14.95
C LEU A 115 -5.21 2.49 15.22
N ALA A 116 -4.25 2.52 16.14
CA ALA A 116 -3.50 1.33 16.54
C ALA A 116 -4.46 0.21 17.01
N GLY A 117 -4.18 -1.02 16.57
CA GLY A 117 -5.03 -2.19 16.80
C GLY A 117 -6.25 -2.28 15.87
N CYS A 118 -6.47 -1.30 14.98
CA CYS A 118 -7.52 -1.38 13.99
C CYS A 118 -7.07 -2.16 12.75
N ILE A 119 -8.07 -2.78 12.09
CA ILE A 119 -7.92 -3.49 10.82
C ILE A 119 -8.80 -2.80 9.78
N LEU A 120 -8.25 -2.55 8.59
CA LEU A 120 -8.98 -1.99 7.45
C LEU A 120 -9.44 -3.13 6.52
N TYR A 121 -10.70 -3.12 6.13
CA TYR A 121 -11.26 -3.99 5.09
C TYR A 121 -11.74 -3.15 3.93
N SER A 122 -11.35 -3.50 2.71
CA SER A 122 -11.67 -2.75 1.49
C SER A 122 -12.12 -3.68 0.38
N THR A 123 -13.05 -3.23 -0.45
CA THR A 123 -13.55 -4.01 -1.59
C THR A 123 -12.49 -4.24 -2.68
N PHE A 124 -11.46 -3.39 -2.73
CA PHE A 124 -10.31 -3.50 -3.63
C PHE A 124 -9.02 -3.22 -2.87
N ARG A 125 -7.89 -3.58 -3.45
CA ARG A 125 -6.59 -3.27 -2.86
C ARG A 125 -6.43 -1.76 -2.69
N PRO A 126 -6.11 -1.26 -1.49
CA PRO A 126 -5.81 0.15 -1.25
C PRO A 126 -4.75 0.66 -2.21
N CYS A 127 -4.97 1.84 -2.80
CA CYS A 127 -3.97 2.52 -3.60
C CYS A 127 -2.86 3.10 -2.68
N ARG A 128 -1.77 3.61 -3.27
CA ARG A 128 -0.64 4.17 -2.51
C ARG A 128 -1.05 5.27 -1.53
N MET A 129 -1.98 6.14 -1.91
CA MET A 129 -2.51 7.19 -1.04
C MET A 129 -3.24 6.59 0.17
N CYS A 130 -4.13 5.62 -0.06
CA CYS A 130 -4.89 4.96 1.00
C CYS A 130 -3.98 4.14 1.93
N GLU A 131 -3.00 3.43 1.36
CA GLU A 131 -2.02 2.68 2.13
C GLU A 131 -1.16 3.61 3.01
N ALA A 132 -0.71 4.76 2.47
CA ALA A 132 0.01 5.76 3.24
C ALA A 132 -0.86 6.35 4.38
N ALA A 133 -2.13 6.66 4.10
CA ALA A 133 -3.04 7.14 5.14
C ALA A 133 -3.27 6.11 6.25
N ALA A 134 -3.44 4.84 5.89
CA ALA A 134 -3.55 3.74 6.86
C ALA A 134 -2.27 3.59 7.70
N TYR A 135 -1.09 3.72 7.07
CA TYR A 135 0.20 3.72 7.78
C TYR A 135 0.29 4.87 8.80
N TRP A 136 0.00 6.12 8.38
CA TRP A 136 0.06 7.28 9.26
C TRP A 136 -0.98 7.22 10.38
N ALA A 137 -2.14 6.60 10.12
CA ALA A 137 -3.14 6.35 11.15
C ALA A 137 -2.76 5.21 12.11
N GLY A 138 -1.70 4.45 11.86
CA GLY A 138 -1.28 3.32 12.70
C GLY A 138 -2.17 2.09 12.55
N VAL A 139 -2.90 1.94 11.43
CA VAL A 139 -3.68 0.74 11.14
C VAL A 139 -2.77 -0.48 11.12
N GLN A 140 -3.14 -1.52 11.85
CA GLN A 140 -2.30 -2.69 12.06
C GLN A 140 -2.18 -3.58 10.81
N ARG A 141 -3.27 -3.73 10.07
CA ARG A 141 -3.36 -4.64 8.91
C ARG A 141 -4.51 -4.23 7.99
N PHE A 142 -4.46 -4.65 6.74
CA PHE A 142 -5.61 -4.53 5.86
C PHE A 142 -5.89 -5.83 5.11
N TYR A 143 -7.18 -6.04 4.82
CA TYR A 143 -7.70 -7.09 3.95
C TYR A 143 -8.45 -6.45 2.79
N HIS A 144 -8.43 -7.08 1.62
CA HIS A 144 -9.07 -6.51 0.43
C HIS A 144 -9.65 -7.58 -0.50
N GLY A 145 -10.57 -7.16 -1.38
CA GLY A 145 -11.23 -8.03 -2.33
C GLY A 145 -12.38 -8.83 -1.73
N ALA A 146 -13.13 -9.51 -2.58
CA ALA A 146 -14.28 -10.32 -2.17
C ALA A 146 -13.87 -11.52 -1.29
N ASP A 147 -12.68 -12.06 -1.51
CA ASP A 147 -12.14 -13.22 -0.79
C ASP A 147 -11.34 -12.82 0.46
N GLY A 148 -11.27 -11.52 0.77
CA GLY A 148 -10.53 -11.03 1.93
C GLY A 148 -9.05 -11.36 1.86
N GLN A 149 -8.38 -11.01 0.78
CA GLN A 149 -6.94 -11.21 0.65
C GLN A 149 -6.19 -10.40 1.70
N ASP A 150 -5.27 -11.06 2.41
CA ASP A 150 -4.41 -10.42 3.39
C ASP A 150 -3.37 -9.53 2.69
N GLY A 151 -3.49 -8.22 2.86
CA GLY A 151 -2.56 -7.22 2.33
C GLY A 151 -1.38 -6.93 3.25
N GLY A 152 -1.39 -7.47 4.46
CA GLY A 152 -0.36 -7.23 5.47
C GLY A 152 -0.51 -5.89 6.21
N ALA A 153 0.56 -5.46 6.85
CA ALA A 153 0.62 -4.13 7.46
C ALA A 153 0.78 -3.05 6.37
N PRO A 154 0.10 -1.89 6.52
CA PRO A 154 0.30 -0.76 5.61
C PRO A 154 1.76 -0.31 5.58
N ARG A 155 2.22 0.11 4.39
CA ARG A 155 3.61 0.54 4.17
C ARG A 155 3.65 1.87 3.42
N LEU A 156 4.66 2.70 3.74
CA LEU A 156 5.04 3.80 2.86
C LEU A 156 5.84 3.20 1.70
N GLY A 157 5.19 3.11 0.53
CA GLY A 157 5.90 2.75 -0.69
C GLY A 157 6.64 3.97 -1.23
N CYS A 158 7.95 4.01 -1.05
CA CYS A 158 8.84 4.91 -1.78
C CYS A 158 9.32 4.22 -3.03
#